data_8b76902ed31f87cc067a60182cf444da
#
_entry.id   8b76902ed31f87cc067a60182cf444da
#
_cell.length_a   1.000
_cell.length_b   1.000
_cell.length_c   1.000
_cell.angle_alpha   90.00
_cell.angle_beta   90.00
_cell.angle_gamma   90.00
#
_symmetry.space_group_name_H-M   'P 1'
#
loop_
_entity.id
_entity.type
_entity.pdbx_description
1 polymer ?
#
loop_
_entity_poly.entity_id
_entity_poly.type
_entity_poly.pdbx_seq_one_letter_code
_entity_poly.pdbx_strand_id
1 'polypeptide(L)'
;MGRIQTTFDALKAQGRKALIPYVTAGFPFADITPELMHGMVEAGADVIELGVPFSDPMADGPVIQKAGERALALGIGMAQVLDMVKAFRQRNKTTPVVLMGYANPVERYDQRHGAGSFVRDAAAAGVDGVLVVDYPPEECAEFSASLQAHGMDLIFLLAPTS
;
A
#
# COMPACT_ATOMS: atom_id res chain seq x y z
N MET A 1 -17.86 -6.69 3.06
CA MET A 1 -16.74 -7.56 2.64
C MET A 1 -15.79 -6.70 1.83
N GLY A 2 -14.50 -6.66 2.22
CA GLY A 2 -13.49 -5.85 1.55
C GLY A 2 -13.07 -6.45 0.19
N ARG A 3 -12.42 -5.62 -0.66
CA ARG A 3 -11.94 -6.08 -1.98
C ARG A 3 -10.91 -7.22 -1.86
N ILE A 4 -10.05 -7.21 -0.84
CA ILE A 4 -9.07 -8.28 -0.60
C ILE A 4 -9.80 -9.62 -0.42
N GLN A 5 -10.74 -9.70 0.50
CA GLN A 5 -11.50 -10.93 0.77
C GLN A 5 -12.25 -11.40 -0.48
N THR A 6 -12.96 -10.48 -1.16
CA THR A 6 -13.71 -10.81 -2.39
C THR A 6 -12.79 -11.39 -3.47
N THR A 7 -11.60 -10.81 -3.66
CA THR A 7 -10.63 -11.29 -4.64
C THR A 7 -10.12 -12.68 -4.30
N PHE A 8 -9.73 -12.92 -3.04
CA PHE A 8 -9.24 -14.24 -2.62
C PHE A 8 -10.31 -15.32 -2.66
N ASP A 9 -11.55 -14.99 -2.31
CA ASP A 9 -12.67 -15.96 -2.41
C ASP A 9 -12.93 -16.36 -3.87
N ALA A 10 -12.90 -15.39 -4.79
CA ALA A 10 -13.05 -15.68 -6.22
C ALA A 10 -11.90 -16.53 -6.77
N LEU A 11 -10.65 -16.23 -6.39
CA LEU A 11 -9.49 -17.02 -6.79
C LEU A 11 -9.55 -18.45 -6.22
N LYS A 12 -9.93 -18.59 -4.97
CA LYS A 12 -10.10 -19.89 -4.32
C LYS A 12 -11.15 -20.74 -5.03
N ALA A 13 -12.28 -20.15 -5.39
CA ALA A 13 -13.34 -20.83 -6.14
C ALA A 13 -12.87 -21.33 -7.52
N GLN A 14 -11.87 -20.65 -8.12
CA GLN A 14 -11.26 -21.02 -9.40
C GLN A 14 -10.05 -21.96 -9.24
N GLY A 15 -9.64 -22.30 -8.02
CA GLY A 15 -8.42 -23.06 -7.77
C GLY A 15 -7.12 -22.32 -8.15
N ARG A 16 -7.15 -20.99 -8.24
CA ARG A 16 -6.03 -20.14 -8.63
C ARG A 16 -5.32 -19.52 -7.44
N LYS A 17 -4.04 -19.24 -7.62
CA LYS A 17 -3.24 -18.41 -6.70
C LYS A 17 -3.28 -16.95 -7.15
N ALA A 18 -3.13 -16.03 -6.20
CA ALA A 18 -3.05 -14.60 -6.49
C ALA A 18 -1.69 -14.20 -7.05
N LEU A 19 -1.68 -13.35 -8.07
CA LEU A 19 -0.52 -12.62 -8.52
C LEU A 19 -0.54 -11.23 -7.87
N ILE A 20 0.47 -10.95 -7.04
CA ILE A 20 0.58 -9.72 -6.24
C ILE A 20 1.89 -9.02 -6.59
N PRO A 21 1.94 -8.21 -7.65
CA PRO A 21 3.13 -7.44 -7.99
C PRO A 21 3.33 -6.25 -7.05
N TYR A 22 4.60 -5.97 -6.73
CA TYR A 22 5.05 -4.78 -6.01
C TYR A 22 5.61 -3.74 -6.98
N VAL A 23 5.27 -2.47 -6.75
CA VAL A 23 5.92 -1.33 -7.40
C VAL A 23 6.13 -0.20 -6.40
N THR A 24 7.22 0.54 -6.53
CA THR A 24 7.46 1.77 -5.77
C THR A 24 6.67 2.92 -6.40
N ALA A 25 5.84 3.58 -5.62
CA ALA A 25 5.06 4.74 -6.07
C ALA A 25 5.99 5.86 -6.55
N GLY A 26 5.71 6.40 -7.74
CA GLY A 26 6.50 7.49 -8.34
C GLY A 26 7.82 7.08 -8.97
N PHE A 27 8.07 5.79 -9.17
CA PHE A 27 9.25 5.29 -9.87
C PHE A 27 8.86 4.67 -11.21
N PRO A 28 9.62 4.89 -12.30
CA PRO A 28 10.79 5.80 -12.43
C PRO A 28 10.43 7.27 -12.65
N PHE A 29 9.14 7.60 -12.85
CA PHE A 29 8.64 8.95 -13.08
C PHE A 29 7.47 9.27 -12.15
N ALA A 30 7.34 10.54 -11.75
CA ALA A 30 6.36 10.96 -10.74
C ALA A 30 4.90 10.70 -11.12
N ASP A 31 4.59 10.66 -12.41
CA ASP A 31 3.22 10.58 -12.95
C ASP A 31 2.84 9.21 -13.54
N ILE A 32 3.78 8.24 -13.54
CA ILE A 32 3.55 6.95 -14.23
C ILE A 32 2.70 5.96 -13.44
N THR A 33 2.66 6.07 -12.12
CA THR A 33 2.16 4.99 -11.25
C THR A 33 0.70 4.59 -11.52
N PRO A 34 -0.28 5.49 -11.68
CA PRO A 34 -1.65 5.08 -11.96
C PRO A 34 -1.79 4.28 -13.26
N GLU A 35 -1.10 4.68 -14.32
CA GLU A 35 -1.13 3.95 -15.60
C GLU A 35 -0.41 2.61 -15.51
N LEU A 36 0.70 2.55 -14.77
CA LEU A 36 1.40 1.30 -14.49
C LEU A 36 0.51 0.32 -13.72
N MET A 37 -0.23 0.80 -12.73
CA MET A 37 -1.18 -0.01 -11.98
C MET A 37 -2.27 -0.59 -12.89
N HIS A 38 -2.84 0.21 -13.80
CA HIS A 38 -3.80 -0.28 -14.78
C HIS A 38 -3.18 -1.33 -15.70
N GLY A 39 -1.97 -1.10 -16.21
CA GLY A 39 -1.26 -2.07 -17.05
C GLY A 39 -0.99 -3.39 -16.34
N MET A 40 -0.64 -3.36 -15.04
CA MET A 40 -0.47 -4.59 -14.25
C MET A 40 -1.79 -5.36 -14.10
N VAL A 41 -2.91 -4.69 -13.88
CA VAL A 41 -4.23 -5.34 -13.82
C VAL A 41 -4.59 -5.98 -15.16
N GLU A 42 -4.39 -5.27 -16.26
CA GLU A 42 -4.62 -5.82 -17.61
C GLU A 42 -3.74 -7.04 -17.91
N ALA A 43 -2.51 -7.05 -17.36
CA ALA A 43 -1.59 -8.18 -17.47
C ALA A 43 -1.89 -9.34 -16.51
N GLY A 44 -2.89 -9.21 -15.62
CA GLY A 44 -3.36 -10.29 -14.76
C GLY A 44 -3.03 -10.16 -13.27
N ALA A 45 -2.59 -8.99 -12.80
CA ALA A 45 -2.43 -8.76 -11.37
C ALA A 45 -3.77 -8.85 -10.64
N ASP A 46 -3.81 -9.62 -9.57
CA ASP A 46 -5.00 -9.82 -8.73
C ASP A 46 -5.06 -8.81 -7.57
N VAL A 47 -3.89 -8.44 -7.04
CA VAL A 47 -3.71 -7.43 -5.99
C VAL A 47 -2.49 -6.59 -6.34
N ILE A 48 -2.51 -5.30 -6.07
CA ILE A 48 -1.34 -4.43 -6.26
C ILE A 48 -0.77 -4.06 -4.89
N GLU A 49 0.52 -4.29 -4.72
CA GLU A 49 1.29 -3.82 -3.58
C GLU A 49 2.06 -2.57 -3.98
N LEU A 50 1.66 -1.44 -3.40
CA LEU A 50 2.20 -0.12 -3.74
C LEU A 50 3.13 0.36 -2.63
N GLY A 51 4.43 0.46 -2.94
CA GLY A 51 5.45 0.89 -2.01
C GLY A 51 5.43 2.40 -1.77
N VAL A 52 5.38 2.80 -0.50
CA VAL A 52 5.50 4.18 -0.06
C VAL A 52 6.97 4.53 0.12
N PRO A 53 7.54 5.49 -0.63
CA PRO A 53 8.95 5.84 -0.51
C PRO A 53 9.30 6.34 0.90
N PHE A 54 10.46 5.89 1.41
CA PHE A 54 10.99 6.30 2.71
C PHE A 54 12.52 6.41 2.65
N SER A 55 13.09 7.36 3.41
CA SER A 55 14.52 7.68 3.38
C SER A 55 15.41 6.62 4.03
N ASP A 56 14.85 5.84 4.97
CA ASP A 56 15.60 4.89 5.80
C ASP A 56 15.02 3.47 5.70
N PRO A 57 14.99 2.87 4.49
CA PRO A 57 14.29 1.60 4.21
C PRO A 57 15.14 0.39 4.64
N MET A 58 15.33 0.20 5.94
CA MET A 58 16.25 -0.78 6.53
C MET A 58 15.96 -2.24 6.18
N ALA A 59 14.71 -2.57 5.87
CA ALA A 59 14.28 -3.93 5.51
C ALA A 59 14.30 -4.19 4.00
N ASP A 60 14.51 -3.16 3.18
CA ASP A 60 14.47 -3.28 1.72
C ASP A 60 15.84 -3.62 1.13
N GLY A 61 15.82 -4.37 0.05
CA GLY A 61 17.02 -4.63 -0.75
C GLY A 61 17.41 -3.42 -1.64
N PRO A 62 18.62 -3.47 -2.25
CA PRO A 62 19.17 -2.31 -2.96
C PRO A 62 18.33 -1.84 -4.15
N VAL A 63 17.57 -2.70 -4.78
CA VAL A 63 16.71 -2.34 -5.92
C VAL A 63 15.56 -1.44 -5.45
N ILE A 64 14.86 -1.85 -4.40
CA ILE A 64 13.75 -1.08 -3.83
C ILE A 64 14.27 0.20 -3.19
N GLN A 65 15.41 0.16 -2.50
CA GLN A 65 16.05 1.35 -1.95
C GLN A 65 16.31 2.42 -3.02
N LYS A 66 16.93 2.04 -4.13
CA LYS A 66 17.21 2.97 -5.26
C LYS A 66 15.93 3.51 -5.89
N ALA A 67 14.91 2.68 -6.04
CA ALA A 67 13.62 3.12 -6.54
C ALA A 67 12.98 4.15 -5.60
N GLY A 68 13.02 3.90 -4.29
CA GLY A 68 12.55 4.83 -3.26
C GLY A 68 13.32 6.16 -3.25
N GLU A 69 14.65 6.13 -3.31
CA GLU A 69 15.49 7.32 -3.42
C GLU A 69 15.11 8.18 -4.63
N ARG A 70 14.91 7.53 -5.78
CA ARG A 70 14.49 8.24 -7.01
C ARG A 70 13.11 8.86 -6.84
N ALA A 71 12.15 8.14 -6.28
CA ALA A 71 10.80 8.65 -6.04
C ALA A 71 10.81 9.84 -5.07
N LEU A 72 11.58 9.76 -3.97
CA LEU A 72 11.75 10.86 -3.02
C LEU A 72 12.36 12.11 -3.70
N ALA A 73 13.37 11.92 -4.55
CA ALA A 73 13.97 13.00 -5.33
C ALA A 73 12.97 13.68 -6.28
N LEU A 74 11.95 12.97 -6.71
CA LEU A 74 10.84 13.49 -7.51
C LEU A 74 9.69 14.09 -6.66
N GLY A 75 9.86 14.18 -5.34
CA GLY A 75 8.89 14.80 -4.43
C GLY A 75 7.73 13.88 -4.02
N ILE A 76 7.88 12.57 -4.17
CA ILE A 76 6.84 11.62 -3.80
C ILE A 76 6.88 11.33 -2.30
N GLY A 77 5.80 11.62 -1.61
CA GLY A 77 5.53 11.25 -0.22
C GLY A 77 4.14 10.62 -0.09
N MET A 78 3.70 10.42 1.16
CA MET A 78 2.42 9.75 1.45
C MET A 78 1.23 10.43 0.76
N ALA A 79 1.16 11.76 0.77
CA ALA A 79 0.05 12.48 0.14
C ALA A 79 -0.05 12.18 -1.36
N GLN A 80 1.09 12.19 -2.07
CA GLN A 80 1.16 11.87 -3.50
C GLN A 80 0.78 10.41 -3.76
N VAL A 81 1.19 9.48 -2.91
CA VAL A 81 0.81 8.07 -3.01
C VAL A 81 -0.71 7.91 -2.89
N LEU A 82 -1.34 8.56 -1.92
CA LEU A 82 -2.81 8.54 -1.77
C LEU A 82 -3.52 9.14 -3.00
N ASP A 83 -2.97 10.21 -3.59
CA ASP A 83 -3.51 10.79 -4.82
C ASP A 83 -3.38 9.84 -6.02
N MET A 84 -2.30 9.06 -6.11
CA MET A 84 -2.14 8.01 -7.14
C MET A 84 -3.21 6.92 -6.99
N VAL A 85 -3.50 6.49 -5.77
CA VAL A 85 -4.58 5.51 -5.52
C VAL A 85 -5.94 6.09 -5.91
N LYS A 86 -6.23 7.35 -5.56
CA LYS A 86 -7.46 8.04 -6.01
C LYS A 86 -7.57 8.08 -7.54
N ALA A 87 -6.49 8.41 -8.23
CA ALA A 87 -6.46 8.44 -9.69
C ALA A 87 -6.72 7.05 -10.29
N PHE A 88 -6.06 6.01 -9.78
CA PHE A 88 -6.31 4.63 -10.18
C PHE A 88 -7.78 4.24 -9.97
N ARG A 89 -8.39 4.63 -8.85
CA ARG A 89 -9.79 4.34 -8.52
C ARG A 89 -10.80 4.99 -9.46
N GLN A 90 -10.43 6.00 -10.23
CA GLN A 90 -11.34 6.58 -11.23
C GLN A 90 -11.79 5.54 -12.27
N ARG A 91 -10.90 4.63 -12.66
CA ARG A 91 -11.15 3.60 -13.68
C ARG A 91 -11.19 2.16 -13.15
N ASN A 92 -10.73 1.90 -11.92
CA ASN A 92 -10.72 0.56 -11.32
C ASN A 92 -11.31 0.58 -9.91
N LYS A 93 -12.46 -0.09 -9.73
CA LYS A 93 -13.20 -0.15 -8.46
C LYS A 93 -13.02 -1.50 -7.73
N THR A 94 -12.38 -2.47 -8.34
CA THR A 94 -12.42 -3.88 -7.88
C THR A 94 -11.07 -4.44 -7.44
N THR A 95 -9.96 -4.04 -8.06
CA THR A 95 -8.63 -4.58 -7.72
C THR A 95 -8.16 -4.06 -6.37
N PRO A 96 -7.82 -4.93 -5.41
CA PRO A 96 -7.25 -4.49 -4.14
C PRO A 96 -5.92 -3.76 -4.30
N VAL A 97 -5.73 -2.72 -3.49
CA VAL A 97 -4.47 -1.97 -3.37
C VAL A 97 -4.01 -2.02 -1.92
N VAL A 98 -2.82 -2.55 -1.71
CA VAL A 98 -2.15 -2.61 -0.41
C VAL A 98 -1.01 -1.61 -0.42
N LEU A 99 -0.96 -0.71 0.56
CA LEU A 99 0.21 0.14 0.78
C LEU A 99 1.25 -0.62 1.59
N MET A 100 2.48 -0.67 1.09
CA MET A 100 3.62 -1.21 1.83
C MET A 100 4.58 -0.09 2.19
N GLY A 101 4.94 0.00 3.46
CA GLY A 101 5.86 1.04 3.92
C GLY A 101 6.30 0.86 5.36
N TYR A 102 6.77 1.95 5.92
CA TYR A 102 7.30 2.03 7.29
C TYR A 102 6.40 2.88 8.18
N ALA A 103 6.52 2.71 9.49
CA ALA A 103 5.73 3.44 10.48
C ALA A 103 5.94 4.96 10.40
N ASN A 104 7.18 5.42 10.21
CA ASN A 104 7.53 6.82 10.21
C ASN A 104 6.74 7.68 9.18
N PRO A 105 6.58 7.28 7.89
CA PRO A 105 5.72 7.99 6.95
C PRO A 105 4.27 8.11 7.40
N VAL A 106 3.71 7.07 8.04
CA VAL A 106 2.35 7.08 8.59
C VAL A 106 2.24 8.09 9.74
N GLU A 107 3.15 8.01 10.70
CA GLU A 107 3.19 8.90 11.86
C GLU A 107 3.40 10.36 11.45
N ARG A 108 4.30 10.62 10.51
CA ARG A 108 4.52 11.99 9.98
C ARG A 108 3.30 12.55 9.27
N TYR A 109 2.54 11.69 8.58
CA TYR A 109 1.29 12.12 7.97
C TYR A 109 0.30 12.57 9.04
N ASP A 110 0.13 11.79 10.09
CA ASP A 110 -0.77 12.12 11.20
C ASP A 110 -0.30 13.37 11.98
N GLN A 111 1.01 13.54 12.18
CA GLN A 111 1.56 14.75 12.81
C GLN A 111 1.24 16.03 12.01
N ARG A 112 1.21 15.94 10.69
CA ARG A 112 0.94 17.10 9.81
C ARG A 112 -0.55 17.39 9.62
N HIS A 113 -1.38 16.36 9.62
CA HIS A 113 -2.80 16.46 9.25
C HIS A 113 -3.77 16.18 10.41
N GLY A 114 -3.24 15.78 11.57
CA GLY A 114 -4.01 15.40 12.75
C GLY A 114 -4.06 13.89 12.97
N ALA A 115 -4.22 13.48 14.21
CA ALA A 115 -4.26 12.07 14.60
C ALA A 115 -5.34 11.30 13.81
N GLY A 116 -4.99 10.12 13.31
CA GLY A 116 -5.88 9.25 12.53
C GLY A 116 -6.15 9.73 11.10
N SER A 117 -5.51 10.80 10.66
CA SER A 117 -5.70 11.31 9.29
C SER A 117 -5.25 10.33 8.23
N PHE A 118 -4.15 9.61 8.48
CA PHE A 118 -3.68 8.61 7.52
C PHE A 118 -4.74 7.54 7.25
N VAL A 119 -5.31 6.95 8.30
CA VAL A 119 -6.31 5.88 8.15
C VAL A 119 -7.55 6.40 7.42
N ARG A 120 -8.06 7.57 7.81
CA ARG A 120 -9.22 8.20 7.17
C ARG A 120 -8.96 8.50 5.68
N ASP A 121 -7.83 9.11 5.37
CA ASP A 121 -7.52 9.59 4.03
C ASP A 121 -7.11 8.43 3.11
N ALA A 122 -6.46 7.38 3.63
CA ALA A 122 -6.19 6.14 2.91
C ALA A 122 -7.50 5.40 2.54
N ALA A 123 -8.42 5.28 3.48
CA ALA A 123 -9.76 4.71 3.21
C ALA A 123 -10.51 5.52 2.14
N ALA A 124 -10.52 6.85 2.26
CA ALA A 124 -11.15 7.76 1.29
C ALA A 124 -10.48 7.67 -0.10
N ALA A 125 -9.18 7.43 -0.17
CA ALA A 125 -8.46 7.19 -1.41
C ALA A 125 -8.80 5.85 -2.07
N GLY A 126 -9.30 4.88 -1.30
CA GLY A 126 -9.65 3.55 -1.78
C GLY A 126 -8.55 2.49 -1.56
N VAL A 127 -7.70 2.69 -0.57
CA VAL A 127 -6.76 1.67 -0.07
C VAL A 127 -7.53 0.55 0.61
N ASP A 128 -7.09 -0.69 0.44
CA ASP A 128 -7.74 -1.88 0.99
C ASP A 128 -6.96 -2.52 2.14
N GLY A 129 -5.66 -2.31 2.19
CA GLY A 129 -4.82 -2.84 3.25
C GLY A 129 -3.52 -2.08 3.39
N VAL A 130 -2.88 -2.25 4.54
CA VAL A 130 -1.59 -1.61 4.85
C VAL A 130 -0.66 -2.66 5.43
N LEU A 131 0.54 -2.76 4.86
CA LEU A 131 1.65 -3.55 5.37
C LEU A 131 2.71 -2.58 5.90
N VAL A 132 2.88 -2.55 7.22
CA VAL A 132 3.90 -1.73 7.87
C VAL A 132 5.04 -2.63 8.32
N VAL A 133 6.18 -2.49 7.66
CA VAL A 133 7.32 -3.42 7.76
C VAL A 133 7.92 -3.50 9.17
N ASP A 134 7.93 -2.39 9.87
CA ASP A 134 8.59 -2.20 11.17
C ASP A 134 7.60 -2.06 12.35
N TYR A 135 6.32 -2.40 12.17
CA TYR A 135 5.39 -2.53 13.28
C TYR A 135 5.38 -3.96 13.83
N PRO A 136 5.80 -4.18 15.09
CA PRO A 136 5.66 -5.48 15.73
C PRO A 136 4.18 -5.76 16.02
N PRO A 137 3.73 -7.03 15.84
CA PRO A 137 2.32 -7.39 16.05
C PRO A 137 1.75 -6.99 17.42
N GLU A 138 2.59 -7.02 18.44
CA GLU A 138 2.23 -6.71 19.83
C GLU A 138 1.83 -5.24 20.05
N GLU A 139 2.31 -4.34 19.18
CA GLU A 139 2.08 -2.88 19.29
C GLU A 139 1.01 -2.37 18.32
N CYS A 140 0.41 -3.26 17.52
CA CYS A 140 -0.49 -2.87 16.42
C CYS A 140 -1.99 -2.83 16.77
N ALA A 141 -2.38 -3.16 18.00
CA ALA A 141 -3.81 -3.37 18.32
C ALA A 141 -4.69 -2.16 17.99
N GLU A 142 -4.30 -0.96 18.39
CA GLU A 142 -5.07 0.27 18.12
C GLU A 142 -5.08 0.62 16.64
N PHE A 143 -3.93 0.51 15.97
CA PHE A 143 -3.82 0.79 14.55
C PHE A 143 -4.64 -0.20 13.72
N SER A 144 -4.58 -1.49 14.06
CA SER A 144 -5.40 -2.54 13.43
C SER A 144 -6.89 -2.27 13.59
N ALA A 145 -7.33 -1.93 14.82
CA ALA A 145 -8.73 -1.60 15.07
C ALA A 145 -9.19 -0.38 14.27
N SER A 146 -8.34 0.65 14.16
CA SER A 146 -8.62 1.84 13.36
C SER A 146 -8.75 1.52 11.88
N LEU A 147 -7.83 0.72 11.31
CA LEU A 147 -7.91 0.26 9.92
C LEU A 147 -9.20 -0.53 9.66
N GLN A 148 -9.52 -1.49 10.51
CA GLN A 148 -10.73 -2.33 10.40
C GLN A 148 -12.01 -1.49 10.46
N ALA A 149 -12.07 -0.48 11.33
CA ALA A 149 -13.20 0.43 11.42
C ALA A 149 -13.43 1.22 10.12
N HIS A 150 -12.40 1.37 9.29
CA HIS A 150 -12.46 2.03 7.99
C HIS A 150 -12.46 1.03 6.81
N GLY A 151 -12.64 -0.27 7.06
CA GLY A 151 -12.74 -1.30 6.03
C GLY A 151 -11.42 -1.69 5.38
N MET A 152 -10.30 -1.44 6.05
CA MET A 152 -8.96 -1.82 5.62
C MET A 152 -8.37 -2.92 6.50
N ASP A 153 -7.48 -3.73 5.93
CA ASP A 153 -6.78 -4.81 6.64
C ASP A 153 -5.34 -4.39 7.00
N LEU A 154 -4.88 -4.79 8.19
CA LEU A 154 -3.46 -4.75 8.54
C LEU A 154 -2.80 -6.06 8.13
N ILE A 155 -1.71 -5.97 7.37
CA ILE A 155 -0.94 -7.11 6.88
C ILE A 155 0.40 -7.14 7.59
N PHE A 156 0.76 -8.30 8.14
CA PHE A 156 2.02 -8.49 8.86
C PHE A 156 3.08 -9.14 7.98
N LEU A 157 4.30 -8.61 8.09
CA LEU A 157 5.51 -9.26 7.57
C LEU A 157 6.10 -10.13 8.68
N LEU A 158 6.10 -11.43 8.48
CA LEU A 158 6.61 -12.39 9.47
C LEU A 158 7.93 -13.00 9.01
N ALA A 159 8.83 -13.21 9.95
CA ALA A 159 10.07 -13.95 9.77
C ALA A 159 10.06 -15.22 10.64
N PRO A 160 10.96 -16.20 10.41
CA PRO A 160 11.01 -17.40 11.23
C PRO A 160 11.27 -17.14 12.72
N THR A 161 11.76 -15.95 13.03
CA THR A 161 12.05 -15.48 14.40
C THR A 161 10.97 -14.54 14.98
N SER A 162 9.92 -14.30 14.23
CA SER A 162 8.80 -13.47 14.71
C SER A 162 7.94 -14.20 15.73
#